data_ec5b2b0abdbaa07fd7510f4104491aab
#
_entry.id   ec5b2b0abdbaa07fd7510f4104491aab
#
_cell.length_a   1.000
_cell.length_b   1.000
_cell.length_c   1.000
_cell.angle_alpha   90.00
_cell.angle_beta   90.00
_cell.angle_gamma   90.00
#
_symmetry.space_group_name_H-M   'P 1'
#
loop_
_entity.id
_entity.type
_entity.pdbx_description
1 polymer ?
#
loop_
_entity_poly.entity_id
_entity_poly.type
_entity_poly.pdbx_seq_one_letter_code
_entity_poly.pdbx_strand_id
1 'polypeptide(L)'
;MSQQTTSQQIHPTAVVDPKAELAAGVVIGPGAVVGPEVVIGENTWIGPHAVLDGRLTLGRDNKVYPGACLGLPPQDLKYRGANTEVLIGDGNTLRECVTINRATEEGEVTRIGNGNLLMAYCHLGHNCDLGNNIVMSNAIQVAGHVVIEDRAVVGGCLGIHQFVHIGGMAMVGGMTRVDRDVPPYCLVEGHPGRVRGLNRVGLRRSGLAASHDGAELKQLQDIWTLMYRSDLVIADSLQQARSQPLLPAAEHFCRFLEASTGQGRRGPMPVQGR
;
A
#
# COMPACT_ATOMS: atom_id res chain seq x y z
N MET A 1 23.08 28.11 -17.68
CA MET A 1 22.62 27.65 -16.35
C MET A 1 23.42 26.41 -16.02
N SER A 2 24.41 26.51 -15.13
CA SER A 2 25.24 25.39 -14.70
C SER A 2 24.36 24.43 -13.88
N GLN A 3 24.20 23.19 -14.36
CA GLN A 3 23.68 22.09 -13.54
C GLN A 3 24.68 21.91 -12.36
N GLN A 4 24.28 22.34 -11.17
CA GLN A 4 24.96 21.91 -9.96
C GLN A 4 24.68 20.41 -9.84
N THR A 5 25.63 19.57 -10.19
CA THR A 5 25.69 18.16 -9.81
C THR A 5 25.77 18.13 -8.29
N THR A 6 24.63 17.91 -7.63
CA THR A 6 24.61 17.72 -6.18
C THR A 6 25.38 16.43 -5.87
N SER A 7 26.53 16.57 -5.22
CA SER A 7 27.40 15.45 -4.81
C SER A 7 26.63 14.59 -3.78
N GLN A 8 26.88 13.29 -3.80
CA GLN A 8 26.43 12.37 -2.74
C GLN A 8 27.02 12.80 -1.40
N GLN A 9 26.25 12.65 -0.32
CA GLN A 9 26.71 12.94 1.04
C GLN A 9 26.59 11.68 1.88
N ILE A 10 27.71 11.01 2.11
CA ILE A 10 27.76 9.77 2.91
C ILE A 10 28.43 10.08 4.24
N HIS A 11 27.73 9.84 5.35
CA HIS A 11 28.31 10.05 6.69
C HIS A 11 29.46 9.07 6.92
N PRO A 12 30.58 9.50 7.53
CA PRO A 12 31.77 8.66 7.72
C PRO A 12 31.54 7.35 8.49
N THR A 13 30.50 7.27 9.31
CA THR A 13 30.15 6.07 10.05
C THR A 13 29.11 5.18 9.35
N ALA A 14 28.63 5.58 8.16
CA ALA A 14 27.79 4.71 7.35
C ALA A 14 28.63 3.59 6.73
N VAL A 15 28.03 2.41 6.60
CA VAL A 15 28.63 1.25 5.93
C VAL A 15 27.92 1.06 4.60
N VAL A 16 28.57 1.46 3.52
CA VAL A 16 28.01 1.33 2.15
C VAL A 16 28.89 0.37 1.37
N ASP A 17 28.27 -0.70 0.85
CA ASP A 17 28.99 -1.65 0.00
C ASP A 17 29.43 -0.94 -1.31
N PRO A 18 30.67 -1.15 -1.79
CA PRO A 18 31.15 -0.50 -3.01
C PRO A 18 30.40 -0.91 -4.29
N LYS A 19 29.60 -1.96 -4.27
CA LYS A 19 28.73 -2.36 -5.37
C LYS A 19 27.38 -1.68 -5.36
N ALA A 20 27.00 -1.02 -4.25
CA ALA A 20 25.75 -0.27 -4.19
C ALA A 20 25.74 0.87 -5.21
N GLU A 21 24.63 1.04 -5.89
CA GLU A 21 24.45 2.10 -6.89
C GLU A 21 23.72 3.29 -6.27
N LEU A 22 24.42 4.42 -6.13
CA LEU A 22 23.85 5.64 -5.55
C LEU A 22 23.80 6.74 -6.63
N ALA A 23 22.61 7.27 -6.89
CA ALA A 23 22.43 8.38 -7.82
C ALA A 23 22.88 9.73 -7.23
N ALA A 24 22.80 10.79 -8.03
CA ALA A 24 23.14 12.14 -7.60
C ALA A 24 22.27 12.64 -6.45
N GLY A 25 22.84 13.41 -5.53
CA GLY A 25 22.11 14.01 -4.41
C GLY A 25 21.67 13.05 -3.31
N VAL A 26 22.07 11.78 -3.36
CA VAL A 26 21.75 10.80 -2.28
C VAL A 26 22.48 11.21 -1.01
N VAL A 27 21.77 11.16 0.12
CA VAL A 27 22.30 11.45 1.45
C VAL A 27 22.17 10.21 2.32
N ILE A 28 23.28 9.72 2.89
CA ILE A 28 23.32 8.57 3.79
C ILE A 28 23.72 9.02 5.20
N GLY A 29 22.84 8.82 6.18
CA GLY A 29 23.03 9.21 7.58
C GLY A 29 23.99 8.31 8.37
N PRO A 30 24.35 8.73 9.61
CA PRO A 30 25.27 7.99 10.46
C PRO A 30 24.76 6.59 10.80
N GLY A 31 25.68 5.61 10.74
CA GLY A 31 25.39 4.22 11.10
C GLY A 31 24.40 3.50 10.18
N ALA A 32 24.01 4.10 9.06
CA ALA A 32 23.21 3.41 8.05
C ALA A 32 24.03 2.33 7.36
N VAL A 33 23.38 1.24 6.96
CA VAL A 33 23.98 0.11 6.25
C VAL A 33 23.31 -0.05 4.89
N VAL A 34 24.11 -0.10 3.82
CA VAL A 34 23.63 -0.28 2.44
C VAL A 34 24.36 -1.45 1.80
N GLY A 35 23.63 -2.49 1.46
CA GLY A 35 24.14 -3.75 0.89
C GLY A 35 24.52 -3.66 -0.60
N PRO A 36 25.14 -4.73 -1.13
CA PRO A 36 25.77 -4.72 -2.46
C PRO A 36 24.81 -4.70 -3.66
N GLU A 37 23.56 -5.07 -3.48
CA GLU A 37 22.55 -5.14 -4.56
C GLU A 37 21.49 -4.04 -4.41
N VAL A 38 21.82 -2.96 -3.68
CA VAL A 38 20.92 -1.84 -3.44
C VAL A 38 21.15 -0.75 -4.47
N VAL A 39 20.08 -0.29 -5.10
CA VAL A 39 20.05 0.85 -6.03
C VAL A 39 19.22 1.97 -5.42
N ILE A 40 19.80 3.19 -5.30
CA ILE A 40 19.12 4.35 -4.70
C ILE A 40 19.06 5.50 -5.69
N GLY A 41 17.84 5.93 -6.02
CA GLY A 41 17.56 7.02 -6.94
C GLY A 41 17.89 8.41 -6.39
N GLU A 42 17.85 9.39 -7.28
CA GLU A 42 18.29 10.77 -7.03
C GLU A 42 17.60 11.41 -5.80
N ASN A 43 18.36 12.26 -5.08
CA ASN A 43 17.89 13.08 -3.96
C ASN A 43 17.24 12.28 -2.80
N THR A 44 17.41 10.97 -2.77
CA THR A 44 16.86 10.14 -1.70
C THR A 44 17.69 10.31 -0.43
N TRP A 45 17.00 10.47 0.71
CA TRP A 45 17.61 10.59 2.03
C TRP A 45 17.42 9.32 2.84
N ILE A 46 18.54 8.76 3.31
CA ILE A 46 18.59 7.60 4.17
C ILE A 46 19.02 8.06 5.57
N GLY A 47 18.13 7.91 6.52
CA GLY A 47 18.30 8.34 7.92
C GLY A 47 19.28 7.47 8.71
N PRO A 48 19.64 7.91 9.92
CA PRO A 48 20.56 7.19 10.80
C PRO A 48 20.10 5.75 11.08
N HIS A 49 21.05 4.81 11.10
CA HIS A 49 20.83 3.40 11.45
C HIS A 49 19.76 2.68 10.60
N ALA A 50 19.41 3.21 9.43
CA ALA A 50 18.59 2.46 8.47
C ALA A 50 19.41 1.34 7.83
N VAL A 51 18.77 0.21 7.55
CA VAL A 51 19.38 -0.97 6.92
C VAL A 51 18.67 -1.23 5.59
N LEU A 52 19.42 -1.14 4.51
CA LEU A 52 18.98 -1.43 3.15
C LEU A 52 19.80 -2.60 2.64
N ASP A 53 19.16 -3.74 2.32
CA ASP A 53 19.91 -4.94 1.91
C ASP A 53 19.10 -5.81 0.93
N GLY A 54 19.80 -6.78 0.32
CA GLY A 54 19.25 -7.63 -0.74
C GLY A 54 18.99 -6.84 -2.02
N ARG A 55 18.30 -7.43 -2.99
CA ARG A 55 17.92 -6.78 -4.24
C ARG A 55 16.82 -5.76 -3.96
N LEU A 56 17.24 -4.53 -3.74
CA LEU A 56 16.37 -3.41 -3.42
C LEU A 56 16.61 -2.28 -4.41
N THR A 57 15.57 -1.87 -5.12
CA THR A 57 15.57 -0.62 -5.89
C THR A 57 14.66 0.40 -5.22
N LEU A 58 15.23 1.53 -4.86
CA LEU A 58 14.55 2.68 -4.28
C LEU A 58 14.63 3.85 -5.27
N GLY A 59 13.50 4.37 -5.69
CA GLY A 59 13.39 5.49 -6.62
C GLY A 59 13.93 6.80 -6.04
N ARG A 60 13.63 7.90 -6.69
CA ARG A 60 14.11 9.24 -6.32
C ARG A 60 13.25 9.90 -5.25
N ASP A 61 13.79 10.93 -4.61
CA ASP A 61 13.09 11.82 -3.67
C ASP A 61 12.46 11.09 -2.48
N ASN A 62 12.91 9.87 -2.15
CA ASN A 62 12.41 9.12 -1.01
C ASN A 62 13.04 9.60 0.30
N LYS A 63 12.32 9.44 1.41
CA LYS A 63 12.80 9.71 2.77
C LYS A 63 12.65 8.46 3.63
N VAL A 64 13.78 7.85 3.99
CA VAL A 64 13.86 6.66 4.84
C VAL A 64 14.33 7.11 6.22
N TYR A 65 13.47 6.97 7.20
CA TYR A 65 13.73 7.46 8.56
C TYR A 65 14.52 6.46 9.41
N PRO A 66 15.02 6.90 10.60
CA PRO A 66 15.93 6.09 11.40
C PRO A 66 15.38 4.69 11.73
N GLY A 67 16.28 3.69 11.66
CA GLY A 67 15.97 2.31 12.03
C GLY A 67 15.06 1.56 11.06
N ALA A 68 14.68 2.14 9.94
CA ALA A 68 13.94 1.41 8.90
C ALA A 68 14.81 0.30 8.30
N CYS A 69 14.19 -0.88 8.04
CA CYS A 69 14.85 -2.05 7.48
C CYS A 69 14.14 -2.46 6.18
N LEU A 70 14.83 -2.28 5.05
CA LEU A 70 14.23 -2.47 3.72
C LEU A 70 14.97 -3.57 2.96
N GLY A 71 14.22 -4.47 2.33
CA GLY A 71 14.77 -5.51 1.44
C GLY A 71 15.31 -6.74 2.16
N LEU A 72 15.14 -6.86 3.48
CA LEU A 72 15.55 -8.07 4.22
C LEU A 72 14.74 -9.31 3.81
N PRO A 73 15.25 -10.54 4.07
CA PRO A 73 14.55 -11.78 3.77
C PRO A 73 13.13 -11.82 4.33
N PRO A 74 12.19 -12.51 3.64
CA PRO A 74 10.82 -12.65 4.13
C PRO A 74 10.77 -13.45 5.43
N GLN A 75 9.80 -13.12 6.28
CA GLN A 75 9.49 -13.86 7.50
C GLN A 75 8.56 -15.05 7.15
N ASP A 76 8.94 -15.86 6.19
CA ASP A 76 8.21 -17.04 5.74
C ASP A 76 9.06 -18.29 5.88
N LEU A 77 8.54 -19.30 6.57
CA LEU A 77 9.23 -20.58 6.78
C LEU A 77 9.49 -21.34 5.47
N LYS A 78 8.85 -21.00 4.39
CA LYS A 78 9.05 -21.59 3.06
C LYS A 78 10.28 -21.02 2.34
N TYR A 79 10.70 -19.82 2.70
CA TYR A 79 11.84 -19.17 2.04
C TYR A 79 13.13 -19.99 2.17
N ARG A 80 13.85 -20.18 1.06
CA ARG A 80 15.08 -20.99 0.98
C ARG A 80 16.24 -20.24 0.34
N GLY A 81 16.19 -18.91 0.35
CA GLY A 81 17.24 -18.08 -0.28
C GLY A 81 16.97 -17.78 -1.76
N ALA A 82 15.71 -17.81 -2.19
CA ALA A 82 15.31 -17.47 -3.55
C ALA A 82 15.73 -16.04 -3.92
N ASN A 83 16.03 -15.83 -5.19
CA ASN A 83 16.42 -14.54 -5.73
C ASN A 83 15.18 -13.67 -5.95
N THR A 84 14.84 -12.89 -4.95
CA THR A 84 13.65 -12.05 -4.88
C THR A 84 14.01 -10.59 -4.60
N GLU A 85 13.12 -9.67 -4.89
CA GLU A 85 13.44 -8.24 -4.81
C GLU A 85 12.34 -7.39 -4.16
N VAL A 86 12.72 -6.16 -3.81
CA VAL A 86 11.82 -5.07 -3.43
C VAL A 86 11.98 -3.92 -4.41
N LEU A 87 10.88 -3.43 -4.95
CA LEU A 87 10.83 -2.24 -5.78
C LEU A 87 10.01 -1.16 -5.08
N ILE A 88 10.64 -0.03 -4.81
CA ILE A 88 10.01 1.15 -4.20
C ILE A 88 10.12 2.31 -5.17
N GLY A 89 8.99 2.92 -5.53
CA GLY A 89 8.93 4.07 -6.42
C GLY A 89 9.46 5.36 -5.82
N ASP A 90 8.95 6.47 -6.29
CA ASP A 90 9.44 7.82 -6.00
C ASP A 90 8.66 8.51 -4.87
N GLY A 91 9.31 9.43 -4.16
CA GLY A 91 8.66 10.38 -3.26
C GLY A 91 8.00 9.76 -2.02
N ASN A 92 8.36 8.54 -1.64
CA ASN A 92 7.79 7.90 -0.46
C ASN A 92 8.45 8.42 0.83
N THR A 93 7.67 8.43 1.90
CA THR A 93 8.14 8.69 3.27
C THR A 93 7.97 7.44 4.10
N LEU A 94 9.08 6.77 4.42
CA LEU A 94 9.14 5.57 5.23
C LEU A 94 9.66 5.96 6.61
N ARG A 95 8.75 6.04 7.59
CA ARG A 95 9.05 6.56 8.93
C ARG A 95 9.85 5.55 9.77
N GLU A 96 10.09 5.92 11.00
CA GLU A 96 10.99 5.21 11.92
C GLU A 96 10.61 3.74 12.06
N CYS A 97 11.60 2.87 11.98
CA CYS A 97 11.46 1.42 12.18
C CYS A 97 10.43 0.75 11.25
N VAL A 98 10.16 1.32 10.07
CA VAL A 98 9.40 0.63 9.02
C VAL A 98 10.21 -0.56 8.53
N THR A 99 9.55 -1.71 8.35
CA THR A 99 10.17 -2.90 7.78
C THR A 99 9.45 -3.35 6.52
N ILE A 100 10.22 -3.65 5.46
CA ILE A 100 9.71 -4.12 4.17
C ILE A 100 10.52 -5.35 3.76
N ASN A 101 9.88 -6.50 3.69
CA ASN A 101 10.52 -7.74 3.27
C ASN A 101 10.40 -7.97 1.77
N ARG A 102 11.43 -8.61 1.17
CA ARG A 102 11.35 -9.07 -0.21
C ARG A 102 10.43 -10.29 -0.35
N ALA A 103 10.09 -10.65 -1.59
CA ALA A 103 9.19 -11.75 -1.89
C ALA A 103 9.78 -13.13 -1.53
N THR A 104 9.01 -14.21 -1.69
CA THR A 104 9.35 -15.54 -1.20
C THR A 104 9.90 -16.47 -2.29
N GLU A 105 9.27 -16.49 -3.47
CA GLU A 105 9.63 -17.43 -4.55
C GLU A 105 10.50 -16.75 -5.62
N GLU A 106 11.26 -17.56 -6.36
CA GLU A 106 12.21 -17.08 -7.38
C GLU A 106 11.58 -16.12 -8.38
N GLY A 107 12.20 -14.94 -8.56
CA GLY A 107 11.77 -13.89 -9.49
C GLY A 107 10.56 -13.07 -9.03
N GLU A 108 10.00 -13.35 -7.87
CA GLU A 108 8.90 -12.56 -7.31
C GLU A 108 9.37 -11.23 -6.70
N VAL A 109 8.43 -10.31 -6.54
CA VAL A 109 8.71 -8.92 -6.14
C VAL A 109 7.70 -8.45 -5.10
N THR A 110 8.18 -7.75 -4.07
CA THR A 110 7.37 -6.88 -3.21
C THR A 110 7.43 -5.47 -3.80
N ARG A 111 6.27 -4.84 -4.08
CA ARG A 111 6.17 -3.55 -4.77
C ARG A 111 5.53 -2.48 -3.92
N ILE A 112 6.10 -1.29 -3.98
CA ILE A 112 5.55 -0.07 -3.41
C ILE A 112 5.60 1.03 -4.49
N GLY A 113 4.46 1.63 -4.80
CA GLY A 113 4.36 2.73 -5.77
C GLY A 113 4.95 4.04 -5.25
N ASN A 114 4.33 5.15 -5.60
CA ASN A 114 4.87 6.49 -5.40
C ASN A 114 4.10 7.30 -4.37
N GLY A 115 4.76 8.24 -3.71
CA GLY A 115 4.13 9.24 -2.86
C GLY A 115 3.46 8.67 -1.60
N ASN A 116 3.83 7.49 -1.15
CA ASN A 116 3.23 6.85 0.00
C ASN A 116 3.83 7.38 1.32
N LEU A 117 3.01 7.43 2.36
CA LEU A 117 3.42 7.69 3.73
C LEU A 117 3.19 6.44 4.58
N LEU A 118 4.26 5.76 4.95
CA LEU A 118 4.24 4.67 5.93
C LEU A 118 4.77 5.23 7.26
N MET A 119 3.87 5.39 8.24
CA MET A 119 4.24 5.91 9.55
C MET A 119 5.02 4.89 10.37
N ALA A 120 5.52 5.30 11.52
CA ALA A 120 6.45 4.51 12.31
C ALA A 120 5.91 3.12 12.67
N TYR A 121 6.82 2.14 12.68
CA TYR A 121 6.56 0.73 13.01
C TYR A 121 5.61 -0.02 12.06
N CYS A 122 5.36 0.49 10.85
CA CYS A 122 4.65 -0.29 9.84
C CYS A 122 5.53 -1.43 9.33
N HIS A 123 4.92 -2.60 9.14
CA HIS A 123 5.54 -3.76 8.53
C HIS A 123 4.82 -4.15 7.25
N LEU A 124 5.57 -4.35 6.16
CA LEU A 124 5.09 -4.97 4.93
C LEU A 124 5.73 -6.34 4.76
N GLY A 125 4.89 -7.38 4.81
CA GLY A 125 5.28 -8.75 4.52
C GLY A 125 5.65 -8.95 3.04
N HIS A 126 6.14 -10.12 2.72
CA HIS A 126 6.55 -10.52 1.39
C HIS A 126 5.43 -10.45 0.36
N ASN A 127 5.76 -10.20 -0.91
CA ASN A 127 4.79 -10.20 -2.02
C ASN A 127 3.66 -9.17 -1.92
N CYS A 128 3.78 -8.17 -1.06
CA CYS A 128 2.82 -7.08 -1.02
C CYS A 128 2.93 -6.20 -2.27
N ASP A 129 1.80 -5.69 -2.73
CA ASP A 129 1.72 -4.74 -3.86
C ASP A 129 0.92 -3.50 -3.43
N LEU A 130 1.63 -2.41 -3.24
CA LEU A 130 1.09 -1.12 -2.83
C LEU A 130 1.11 -0.13 -4.00
N GLY A 131 -0.03 0.47 -4.28
CA GLY A 131 -0.17 1.54 -5.26
C GLY A 131 0.45 2.87 -4.80
N ASN A 132 -0.20 3.97 -5.15
CA ASN A 132 0.33 5.32 -4.99
C ASN A 132 -0.48 6.14 -3.97
N ASN A 133 0.19 7.11 -3.31
CA ASN A 133 -0.43 8.07 -2.40
C ASN A 133 -1.22 7.40 -1.25
N ILE A 134 -0.77 6.25 -0.80
CA ILE A 134 -1.33 5.52 0.34
C ILE A 134 -0.83 6.15 1.64
N VAL A 135 -1.70 6.22 2.64
CA VAL A 135 -1.32 6.64 3.99
C VAL A 135 -1.57 5.48 4.96
N MET A 136 -0.50 5.00 5.57
CA MET A 136 -0.53 3.99 6.62
C MET A 136 -0.11 4.62 7.94
N SER A 137 -1.02 4.61 8.93
CA SER A 137 -0.73 5.15 10.26
C SER A 137 0.20 4.21 11.05
N ASN A 138 0.57 4.59 12.28
CA ASN A 138 1.55 3.86 13.07
C ASN A 138 1.16 2.41 13.38
N ALA A 139 2.16 1.52 13.42
CA ALA A 139 2.05 0.14 13.90
C ALA A 139 1.03 -0.73 13.12
N ILE A 140 0.99 -0.58 11.80
CA ILE A 140 0.21 -1.47 10.92
C ILE A 140 1.09 -2.66 10.55
N GLN A 141 0.53 -3.88 10.70
CA GLN A 141 1.19 -5.13 10.35
C GLN A 141 0.50 -5.75 9.14
N VAL A 142 1.16 -5.72 7.99
CA VAL A 142 0.64 -6.27 6.73
C VAL A 142 1.27 -7.63 6.46
N ALA A 143 0.46 -8.67 6.44
CA ALA A 143 0.92 -10.02 6.09
C ALA A 143 1.23 -10.14 4.59
N GLY A 144 1.77 -11.28 4.16
CA GLY A 144 2.17 -11.49 2.77
C GLY A 144 1.02 -11.43 1.75
N HIS A 145 1.36 -11.09 0.50
CA HIS A 145 0.44 -11.06 -0.66
C HIS A 145 -0.75 -10.10 -0.52
N VAL A 146 -0.62 -9.07 0.28
CA VAL A 146 -1.66 -8.02 0.40
C VAL A 146 -1.50 -7.02 -0.73
N VAL A 147 -2.64 -6.66 -1.34
CA VAL A 147 -2.72 -5.59 -2.33
C VAL A 147 -3.41 -4.38 -1.72
N ILE A 148 -2.83 -3.19 -1.87
CA ILE A 148 -3.44 -1.93 -1.44
C ILE A 148 -3.44 -0.97 -2.61
N GLU A 149 -4.62 -0.59 -3.08
CA GLU A 149 -4.76 0.31 -4.21
C GLU A 149 -4.52 1.79 -3.83
N ASP A 150 -4.42 2.62 -4.86
CA ASP A 150 -4.13 4.05 -4.76
C ASP A 150 -5.01 4.79 -3.76
N ARG A 151 -4.39 5.74 -3.03
CA ARG A 151 -5.08 6.66 -2.11
C ARG A 151 -5.86 5.99 -0.98
N ALA A 152 -5.61 4.72 -0.69
CA ALA A 152 -6.16 4.08 0.50
C ALA A 152 -5.56 4.72 1.76
N VAL A 153 -6.36 4.83 2.81
CA VAL A 153 -5.93 5.33 4.13
C VAL A 153 -6.18 4.22 5.15
N VAL A 154 -5.13 3.79 5.81
CA VAL A 154 -5.19 2.72 6.81
C VAL A 154 -4.84 3.27 8.18
N GLY A 155 -5.76 3.16 9.13
CA GLY A 155 -5.63 3.59 10.52
C GLY A 155 -4.62 2.74 11.29
N GLY A 156 -4.14 3.27 12.41
CA GLY A 156 -3.06 2.64 13.15
C GLY A 156 -3.45 1.43 14.00
N CYS A 157 -2.43 0.72 14.49
CA CYS A 157 -2.53 -0.40 15.44
C CYS A 157 -3.45 -1.53 14.96
N LEU A 158 -3.26 -1.98 13.72
CA LEU A 158 -4.05 -3.07 13.15
C LEU A 158 -3.21 -4.06 12.36
N GLY A 159 -3.77 -5.26 12.17
CA GLY A 159 -3.20 -6.29 11.28
C GLY A 159 -4.08 -6.53 10.06
N ILE A 160 -3.44 -6.73 8.93
CA ILE A 160 -4.09 -7.09 7.66
C ILE A 160 -3.70 -8.52 7.32
N HIS A 161 -4.73 -9.38 7.20
CA HIS A 161 -4.54 -10.81 6.91
C HIS A 161 -3.96 -10.99 5.50
N GLN A 162 -3.17 -12.06 5.32
CA GLN A 162 -2.60 -12.40 4.01
C GLN A 162 -3.66 -12.53 2.91
N PHE A 163 -3.27 -12.14 1.70
CA PHE A 163 -4.10 -12.15 0.49
C PHE A 163 -5.28 -11.16 0.50
N VAL A 164 -5.41 -10.31 1.49
CA VAL A 164 -6.43 -9.25 1.50
C VAL A 164 -6.13 -8.23 0.41
N HIS A 165 -7.19 -7.75 -0.25
CA HIS A 165 -7.14 -6.64 -1.17
C HIS A 165 -7.88 -5.43 -0.55
N ILE A 166 -7.19 -4.30 -0.42
CA ILE A 166 -7.77 -3.03 0.00
C ILE A 166 -7.95 -2.14 -1.22
N GLY A 167 -9.19 -1.85 -1.57
CA GLY A 167 -9.54 -1.06 -2.73
C GLY A 167 -9.19 0.42 -2.61
N GLY A 168 -9.09 1.07 -3.74
CA GLY A 168 -8.69 2.47 -3.87
C GLY A 168 -9.57 3.42 -3.06
N MET A 169 -8.96 4.45 -2.47
CA MET A 169 -9.65 5.46 -1.65
C MET A 169 -10.47 4.88 -0.47
N ALA A 170 -10.29 3.61 -0.14
CA ALA A 170 -10.87 3.04 1.07
C ALA A 170 -10.27 3.71 2.32
N MET A 171 -11.06 3.78 3.38
CA MET A 171 -10.62 4.19 4.72
C MET A 171 -10.82 3.03 5.68
N VAL A 172 -9.74 2.55 6.27
CA VAL A 172 -9.79 1.56 7.34
C VAL A 172 -9.55 2.26 8.68
N GLY A 173 -10.50 2.21 9.59
CA GLY A 173 -10.37 2.79 10.92
C GLY A 173 -9.28 2.11 11.75
N GLY A 174 -8.72 2.83 12.72
CA GLY A 174 -7.70 2.25 13.62
C GLY A 174 -8.23 1.05 14.41
N MET A 175 -7.34 0.14 14.80
CA MET A 175 -7.65 -1.08 15.56
C MET A 175 -8.66 -2.03 14.90
N THR A 176 -8.88 -1.88 13.59
CA THR A 176 -9.80 -2.74 12.83
C THR A 176 -9.16 -4.09 12.53
N ARG A 177 -9.93 -5.18 12.73
CA ARG A 177 -9.53 -6.50 12.22
C ARG A 177 -9.83 -6.61 10.73
N VAL A 178 -8.77 -6.69 9.91
CA VAL A 178 -8.88 -6.78 8.45
C VAL A 178 -8.56 -8.20 7.99
N ASP A 179 -9.56 -9.05 7.86
CA ASP A 179 -9.43 -10.45 7.44
C ASP A 179 -10.18 -10.79 6.13
N ARG A 180 -10.76 -9.78 5.47
CA ARG A 180 -11.45 -9.86 4.19
C ARG A 180 -11.11 -8.64 3.34
N ASP A 181 -11.45 -8.68 2.05
CA ASP A 181 -11.20 -7.58 1.15
C ASP A 181 -12.00 -6.34 1.53
N VAL A 182 -11.34 -5.20 1.50
CA VAL A 182 -11.93 -3.89 1.81
C VAL A 182 -12.36 -3.23 0.51
N PRO A 183 -13.68 -3.06 0.26
CA PRO A 183 -14.15 -2.48 -1.00
C PRO A 183 -13.66 -1.05 -1.19
N PRO A 184 -13.33 -0.65 -2.44
CA PRO A 184 -12.88 0.71 -2.72
C PRO A 184 -13.93 1.75 -2.30
N TYR A 185 -13.47 2.93 -1.98
CA TYR A 185 -14.31 4.08 -1.58
C TYR A 185 -15.08 3.89 -0.26
N CYS A 186 -14.93 2.76 0.43
CA CYS A 186 -15.66 2.45 1.66
C CYS A 186 -14.90 2.86 2.92
N LEU A 187 -15.67 3.17 3.98
CA LEU A 187 -15.20 3.21 5.35
C LEU A 187 -15.44 1.86 5.99
N VAL A 188 -14.37 1.25 6.51
CA VAL A 188 -14.40 -0.03 7.24
C VAL A 188 -13.82 0.19 8.63
N GLU A 189 -14.49 -0.28 9.68
CA GLU A 189 -14.00 -0.18 11.05
C GLU A 189 -14.57 -1.27 11.96
N GLY A 190 -13.87 -1.52 13.06
CA GLY A 190 -14.33 -2.38 14.15
C GLY A 190 -13.60 -3.73 14.23
N HIS A 191 -13.97 -4.49 15.29
CA HIS A 191 -13.42 -5.82 15.55
C HIS A 191 -14.58 -6.79 15.89
N PRO A 192 -15.04 -7.58 14.92
CA PRO A 192 -14.56 -7.74 13.52
C PRO A 192 -14.84 -6.51 12.65
N GLY A 193 -14.03 -6.34 11.60
CA GLY A 193 -14.18 -5.25 10.63
C GLY A 193 -15.55 -5.29 9.91
N ARG A 194 -16.15 -4.14 9.68
CA ARG A 194 -17.43 -3.99 8.99
C ARG A 194 -17.45 -2.74 8.12
N VAL A 195 -18.06 -2.85 6.94
CA VAL A 195 -18.37 -1.69 6.10
C VAL A 195 -19.39 -0.81 6.82
N ARG A 196 -19.06 0.45 7.05
CA ARG A 196 -19.93 1.46 7.67
C ARG A 196 -20.66 2.32 6.65
N GLY A 197 -20.07 2.50 5.50
CA GLY A 197 -20.59 3.32 4.41
C GLY A 197 -19.50 3.69 3.43
N LEU A 198 -19.78 4.66 2.58
CA LEU A 198 -18.78 5.27 1.72
C LEU A 198 -17.88 6.23 2.51
N ASN A 199 -16.60 6.29 2.14
CA ASN A 199 -15.60 7.24 2.66
C ASN A 199 -15.89 8.67 2.17
N ARG A 200 -16.98 9.27 2.63
CA ARG A 200 -17.46 10.59 2.16
C ARG A 200 -16.41 11.69 2.29
N VAL A 201 -15.57 11.63 3.31
CA VAL A 201 -14.50 12.61 3.54
C VAL A 201 -13.43 12.48 2.47
N GLY A 202 -12.94 11.28 2.23
CA GLY A 202 -11.96 10.99 1.18
C GLY A 202 -12.48 11.34 -0.21
N LEU A 203 -13.70 10.93 -0.53
CA LEU A 203 -14.34 11.23 -1.82
C LEU A 203 -14.50 12.74 -2.09
N ARG A 204 -14.83 13.52 -1.06
CA ARG A 204 -14.89 14.98 -1.17
C ARG A 204 -13.51 15.59 -1.38
N ARG A 205 -12.50 15.16 -0.61
CA ARG A 205 -11.13 15.69 -0.69
C ARG A 205 -10.44 15.35 -2.01
N SER A 206 -10.77 14.23 -2.61
CA SER A 206 -10.20 13.82 -3.91
C SER A 206 -10.80 14.50 -5.12
N GLY A 207 -11.90 15.25 -4.95
CA GLY A 207 -12.65 15.85 -6.04
C GLY A 207 -13.66 14.90 -6.72
N LEU A 208 -13.67 13.60 -6.40
CA LEU A 208 -14.62 12.64 -6.98
C LEU A 208 -16.07 13.03 -6.74
N ALA A 209 -16.35 13.64 -5.59
CA ALA A 209 -17.70 14.11 -5.26
C ALA A 209 -18.24 15.20 -6.22
N ALA A 210 -17.37 15.91 -6.93
CA ALA A 210 -17.73 16.91 -7.94
C ALA A 210 -17.54 16.41 -9.38
N SER A 211 -17.01 15.20 -9.56
CA SER A 211 -16.79 14.60 -10.88
C SER A 211 -18.12 14.38 -11.62
N HIS A 212 -18.14 14.67 -12.93
CA HIS A 212 -19.34 14.55 -13.76
C HIS A 212 -20.57 15.27 -13.14
N ASP A 213 -20.39 16.50 -12.64
CA ASP A 213 -21.45 17.27 -11.97
C ASP A 213 -22.13 16.52 -10.80
N GLY A 214 -21.34 15.71 -10.09
CA GLY A 214 -21.82 14.90 -8.96
C GLY A 214 -22.46 13.55 -9.35
N ALA A 215 -22.63 13.26 -10.64
CA ALA A 215 -23.25 12.01 -11.10
C ALA A 215 -22.44 10.77 -10.71
N GLU A 216 -21.12 10.88 -10.69
CA GLU A 216 -20.25 9.75 -10.32
C GLU A 216 -20.43 9.34 -8.86
N LEU A 217 -20.47 10.30 -7.94
CA LEU A 217 -20.75 10.01 -6.53
C LEU A 217 -22.16 9.45 -6.34
N LYS A 218 -23.14 10.01 -7.04
CA LYS A 218 -24.53 9.53 -6.96
C LYS A 218 -24.63 8.08 -7.42
N GLN A 219 -24.08 7.75 -8.59
CA GLN A 219 -24.10 6.37 -9.09
C GLN A 219 -23.37 5.40 -8.16
N LEU A 220 -22.22 5.79 -7.62
CA LEU A 220 -21.49 5.00 -6.62
C LEU A 220 -22.34 4.77 -5.35
N GLN A 221 -23.09 5.77 -4.87
CA GLN A 221 -24.00 5.63 -3.73
C GLN A 221 -25.15 4.67 -4.03
N ASP A 222 -25.75 4.76 -5.22
CA ASP A 222 -26.85 3.90 -5.65
C ASP A 222 -26.39 2.43 -5.71
N ILE A 223 -25.22 2.18 -6.29
CA ILE A 223 -24.65 0.84 -6.39
C ILE A 223 -24.21 0.33 -5.00
N TRP A 224 -23.58 1.15 -4.17
CA TRP A 224 -23.27 0.77 -2.80
C TRP A 224 -24.53 0.37 -2.01
N THR A 225 -25.63 1.13 -2.18
CA THR A 225 -26.91 0.81 -1.56
C THR A 225 -27.47 -0.51 -2.07
N LEU A 226 -27.38 -0.77 -3.36
CA LEU A 226 -27.80 -2.03 -3.96
C LEU A 226 -26.99 -3.21 -3.40
N MET A 227 -25.66 -3.08 -3.25
CA MET A 227 -24.81 -4.16 -2.74
C MET A 227 -24.99 -4.43 -1.24
N TYR A 228 -25.20 -3.39 -0.43
CA TYR A 228 -25.11 -3.50 1.02
C TYR A 228 -26.41 -3.23 1.78
N ARG A 229 -27.47 -2.75 1.13
CA ARG A 229 -28.74 -2.39 1.77
C ARG A 229 -29.98 -3.05 1.13
N SER A 230 -29.82 -3.71 -0.02
CA SER A 230 -30.88 -4.52 -0.61
C SER A 230 -30.89 -5.94 0.01
N ASP A 231 -31.95 -6.70 -0.24
CA ASP A 231 -32.03 -8.11 0.16
C ASP A 231 -31.41 -9.06 -0.85
N LEU A 232 -30.83 -8.52 -1.95
CA LEU A 232 -30.17 -9.31 -2.98
C LEU A 232 -28.83 -9.86 -2.50
N VAL A 233 -28.43 -11.01 -3.02
CA VAL A 233 -27.05 -11.48 -2.90
C VAL A 233 -26.14 -10.66 -3.82
N ILE A 234 -24.83 -10.62 -3.50
CA ILE A 234 -23.87 -9.77 -4.25
C ILE A 234 -23.90 -10.05 -5.75
N ALA A 235 -24.04 -11.33 -6.16
CA ALA A 235 -24.06 -11.69 -7.58
C ALA A 235 -25.23 -11.05 -8.34
N ASP A 236 -26.44 -11.10 -7.76
CA ASP A 236 -27.64 -10.52 -8.39
C ASP A 236 -27.56 -8.98 -8.38
N SER A 237 -27.01 -8.40 -7.31
CA SER A 237 -26.75 -6.96 -7.23
C SER A 237 -25.78 -6.50 -8.29
N LEU A 238 -24.70 -7.26 -8.56
CA LEU A 238 -23.74 -6.97 -9.63
C LEU A 238 -24.38 -7.06 -11.02
N GLN A 239 -25.19 -8.09 -11.26
CA GLN A 239 -25.94 -8.22 -12.51
C GLN A 239 -26.88 -7.03 -12.73
N GLN A 240 -27.61 -6.63 -11.70
CA GLN A 240 -28.48 -5.46 -11.76
C GLN A 240 -27.70 -4.16 -11.98
N ALA A 241 -26.58 -3.96 -11.29
CA ALA A 241 -25.74 -2.78 -11.47
C ALA A 241 -25.23 -2.65 -12.93
N ARG A 242 -24.86 -3.76 -13.55
CA ARG A 242 -24.37 -3.81 -14.93
C ARG A 242 -25.47 -3.69 -16.00
N SER A 243 -26.74 -3.60 -15.64
CA SER A 243 -27.82 -3.35 -16.59
C SER A 243 -27.84 -1.92 -17.15
N GLN A 244 -26.99 -1.04 -16.64
CA GLN A 244 -26.83 0.34 -17.07
C GLN A 244 -25.35 0.70 -17.27
N PRO A 245 -25.02 1.73 -18.07
CA PRO A 245 -23.65 2.22 -18.20
C PRO A 245 -23.11 2.69 -16.84
N LEU A 246 -21.88 2.27 -16.53
CA LEU A 246 -21.21 2.63 -15.26
C LEU A 246 -20.16 3.71 -15.51
N LEU A 247 -20.13 4.70 -14.61
CA LEU A 247 -19.07 5.67 -14.52
C LEU A 247 -17.83 5.04 -13.83
N PRO A 248 -16.64 5.60 -13.98
CA PRO A 248 -15.38 4.95 -13.58
C PRO A 248 -15.34 4.42 -12.14
N ALA A 249 -15.80 5.18 -11.15
CA ALA A 249 -15.80 4.74 -9.76
C ALA A 249 -16.78 3.57 -9.49
N ALA A 250 -17.95 3.62 -10.13
CA ALA A 250 -18.95 2.57 -10.03
C ALA A 250 -18.49 1.28 -10.72
N GLU A 251 -17.86 1.39 -11.89
CA GLU A 251 -17.25 0.26 -12.61
C GLU A 251 -16.13 -0.36 -11.79
N HIS A 252 -15.24 0.44 -11.23
CA HIS A 252 -14.17 -0.05 -10.37
C HIS A 252 -14.72 -0.79 -9.14
N PHE A 253 -15.74 -0.25 -8.50
CA PHE A 253 -16.40 -0.87 -7.35
C PHE A 253 -17.00 -2.24 -7.68
N CYS A 254 -17.73 -2.34 -8.81
CA CYS A 254 -18.31 -3.61 -9.27
C CYS A 254 -17.22 -4.64 -9.60
N ARG A 255 -16.23 -4.26 -10.37
CA ARG A 255 -15.11 -5.13 -10.76
C ARG A 255 -14.32 -5.63 -9.54
N PHE A 256 -14.11 -4.79 -8.55
CA PHE A 256 -13.48 -5.19 -7.29
C PHE A 256 -14.31 -6.27 -6.57
N LEU A 257 -15.63 -6.09 -6.45
CA LEU A 257 -16.52 -7.05 -5.78
C LEU A 257 -16.60 -8.39 -6.54
N GLU A 258 -16.62 -8.35 -7.87
CA GLU A 258 -16.52 -9.56 -8.71
C GLU A 258 -15.23 -10.34 -8.41
N ALA A 259 -14.09 -9.66 -8.42
CA ALA A 259 -12.80 -10.28 -8.11
C ALA A 259 -12.76 -10.82 -6.67
N SER A 260 -13.30 -10.07 -5.72
CA SER A 260 -13.33 -10.43 -4.30
C SER A 260 -14.21 -11.66 -4.00
N THR A 261 -15.24 -11.90 -4.81
CA THR A 261 -16.13 -13.09 -4.69
C THR A 261 -15.65 -14.29 -5.50
N GLY A 262 -14.53 -14.16 -6.20
CA GLY A 262 -13.94 -15.23 -7.00
C GLY A 262 -13.49 -16.45 -6.19
N GLN A 263 -13.19 -17.54 -6.90
CA GLN A 263 -12.77 -18.80 -6.27
C GLN A 263 -11.49 -18.61 -5.42
N GLY A 264 -11.48 -19.16 -4.21
CA GLY A 264 -10.35 -19.07 -3.28
C GLY A 264 -10.27 -17.76 -2.49
N ARG A 265 -11.11 -16.78 -2.76
CA ARG A 265 -11.19 -15.52 -2.02
C ARG A 265 -12.11 -15.64 -0.80
N ARG A 266 -11.81 -14.86 0.25
CA ARG A 266 -12.65 -14.78 1.47
C ARG A 266 -13.91 -13.92 1.27
N GLY A 267 -13.96 -13.19 0.17
CA GLY A 267 -15.01 -12.23 -0.12
C GLY A 267 -14.80 -10.86 0.52
N PRO A 268 -15.63 -9.88 0.16
CA PRO A 268 -15.52 -8.54 0.70
C PRO A 268 -15.94 -8.46 2.18
N MET A 269 -15.49 -7.42 2.87
CA MET A 269 -15.97 -7.07 4.21
C MET A 269 -17.49 -6.94 4.21
N PRO A 270 -18.19 -7.61 5.16
CA PRO A 270 -19.64 -7.47 5.29
C PRO A 270 -20.02 -6.11 5.90
N VAL A 271 -21.26 -5.70 5.68
CA VAL A 271 -21.86 -4.56 6.37
C VAL A 271 -22.27 -4.94 7.80
N GLN A 272 -22.43 -3.95 8.67
CA GLN A 272 -22.93 -4.19 10.01
C GLN A 272 -24.40 -4.67 9.96
N GLY A 273 -24.72 -5.78 10.64
CA GLY A 273 -26.06 -6.34 10.73
C GLY A 273 -26.38 -7.43 9.70
N ARG A 274 -25.41 -7.88 8.92
CA ARG A 274 -25.48 -9.07 8.07
C ARG A 274 -24.40 -10.08 8.44
#